data_4e449bd24588d24f041b95c9271ed6d4
#
_entry.id   4e449bd24588d24f041b95c9271ed6d4
#
_cell.length_a   1.000
_cell.length_b   1.000
_cell.length_c   1.000
_cell.angle_alpha   90.00
_cell.angle_beta   90.00
_cell.angle_gamma   90.00
#
_symmetry.space_group_name_H-M   'P 1'
#
loop_
_entity.id
_entity.type
_entity.pdbx_description
1 polymer ?
#
loop_
_entity_poly.entity_id
_entity_poly.type
_entity_poly.pdbx_seq_one_letter_code
_entity_poly.pdbx_strand_id
1 'polypeptide(L)'
;MDFSSPRWLGGRGAVGGNLQTIWPALYSKRYRGPAPAYRRERWTTPDGDFIDVDFQAGADVADSAADAAAEAPMLVLFHGLEGSSASHYAQAFAHWARERGWRYAVPHFRGCSGEINLAPRAYHSGDFEEIGWVLQGLRARHAGPIVAVGVSLGGNALLRWAEEAGETASAIVRGVCAISSPIDLAAGGQAIGRGFNRHVYTRMFLRTMIPKALRKWEQHPGLFDRERLRAARDLYAFDNVFTAPLHGFRDTDDYWKRGSAKPHLHRIRVPALVLNARNDPFVPAHSLPRQAEVGPFVTLWQPHHGGHVGFPAGPWPGHVMTLPEQVMGWLAPHVGAPAAD
;
A
#
# COMPACT_ATOMS: atom_id res chain seq x y z
N MET A 1 2.35 4.21 21.26
CA MET A 1 3.31 3.96 20.16
C MET A 1 4.07 5.24 19.91
N ASP A 2 5.38 5.23 20.02
CA ASP A 2 6.22 6.39 19.74
C ASP A 2 7.33 5.96 18.76
N PHE A 3 7.59 6.78 17.76
CA PHE A 3 8.64 6.53 16.79
C PHE A 3 9.64 7.67 16.82
N SER A 4 10.88 7.35 17.16
CA SER A 4 11.99 8.31 17.14
C SER A 4 12.96 7.97 16.01
N SER A 5 13.21 8.94 15.15
CA SER A 5 14.21 8.80 14.10
C SER A 5 15.62 8.73 14.68
N PRO A 6 16.52 7.91 14.10
CA PRO A 6 17.92 7.89 14.51
C PRO A 6 18.57 9.26 14.41
N ARG A 7 19.40 9.63 15.39
CA ARG A 7 20.07 10.94 15.43
C ARG A 7 20.92 11.23 14.20
N TRP A 8 21.55 10.20 13.62
CA TRP A 8 22.41 10.35 12.43
C TRP A 8 21.60 10.63 11.15
N LEU A 9 20.30 10.32 11.13
CA LEU A 9 19.37 10.66 10.04
C LEU A 9 18.52 11.87 10.42
N GLY A 10 19.00 12.65 11.37
CA GLY A 10 18.33 13.82 11.92
C GLY A 10 18.16 14.91 10.88
N GLY A 11 17.04 15.55 10.95
CA GLY A 11 16.61 16.70 10.19
C GLY A 11 15.18 16.99 10.61
N ARG A 12 14.90 18.24 10.96
CA ARG A 12 13.53 18.69 11.25
C ARG A 12 12.86 19.13 9.94
N GLY A 13 11.55 19.02 9.88
CA GLY A 13 10.77 19.50 8.74
C GLY A 13 10.99 18.72 7.45
N ALA A 14 10.87 19.40 6.31
CA ALA A 14 10.87 18.78 4.97
C ALA A 14 12.21 18.08 4.63
N VAL A 15 13.35 18.61 5.06
CA VAL A 15 14.66 17.97 4.82
C VAL A 15 14.72 16.62 5.53
N GLY A 16 14.30 16.56 6.80
CA GLY A 16 14.25 15.31 7.55
C GLY A 16 13.28 14.32 6.94
N GLY A 17 12.11 14.75 6.51
CA GLY A 17 11.13 13.90 5.84
C GLY A 17 11.69 13.26 4.57
N ASN A 18 12.35 14.03 3.72
CA ASN A 18 12.98 13.51 2.50
C ASN A 18 14.11 12.51 2.79
N LEU A 19 15.01 12.84 3.75
CA LEU A 19 16.07 11.92 4.15
C LEU A 19 15.50 10.60 4.70
N GLN A 20 14.49 10.69 5.56
CA GLN A 20 13.81 9.53 6.14
C GLN A 20 12.97 8.74 5.13
N THR A 21 12.72 9.27 3.96
CA THR A 21 12.08 8.59 2.82
C THR A 21 13.11 7.90 1.94
N ILE A 22 14.12 8.66 1.47
CA ILE A 22 15.07 8.19 0.46
C ILE A 22 16.07 7.19 1.05
N TRP A 23 16.66 7.53 2.18
CA TRP A 23 17.72 6.71 2.78
C TRP A 23 17.26 5.28 3.10
N PRO A 24 16.12 5.06 3.80
CA PRO A 24 15.65 3.71 4.10
C PRO A 24 15.34 2.90 2.86
N ALA A 25 14.78 3.52 1.84
CA ALA A 25 14.45 2.85 0.59
C ALA A 25 15.69 2.33 -0.16
N LEU A 26 16.80 3.04 -0.07
CA LEU A 26 18.02 2.72 -0.82
C LEU A 26 19.04 1.91 -0.01
N TYR A 27 19.25 2.21 1.29
CA TYR A 27 20.42 1.77 2.03
C TYR A 27 20.13 1.02 3.33
N SER A 28 18.95 1.18 3.94
CA SER A 28 18.66 0.53 5.21
C SER A 28 18.41 -0.98 5.05
N LYS A 29 18.78 -1.74 6.07
CA LYS A 29 18.55 -3.19 6.13
C LYS A 29 17.04 -3.47 6.20
N ARG A 30 16.59 -4.44 5.43
CA ARG A 30 15.17 -4.79 5.26
C ARG A 30 14.82 -6.09 6.00
N TYR A 31 15.79 -6.96 6.19
CA TYR A 31 15.64 -8.27 6.81
C TYR A 31 16.97 -8.72 7.43
N ARG A 32 16.90 -9.79 8.22
CA ARG A 32 18.05 -10.53 8.70
C ARG A 32 18.03 -11.93 8.06
N GLY A 33 19.22 -12.53 7.87
CA GLY A 33 19.35 -13.83 7.21
C GLY A 33 19.04 -13.79 5.70
N PRO A 34 18.51 -14.88 5.11
CA PRO A 34 18.26 -14.96 3.69
C PRO A 34 17.18 -13.98 3.23
N ALA A 35 17.31 -13.53 1.99
CA ALA A 35 16.30 -12.70 1.35
C ALA A 35 14.95 -13.45 1.27
N PRO A 36 13.80 -12.74 1.39
CA PRO A 36 12.51 -13.34 1.16
C PRO A 36 12.43 -13.93 -0.26
N ALA A 37 12.00 -15.19 -0.35
CA ALA A 37 11.70 -15.86 -1.59
C ALA A 37 10.18 -15.99 -1.75
N TYR A 38 9.70 -16.01 -2.99
CA TYR A 38 8.28 -16.03 -3.26
C TYR A 38 7.93 -17.08 -4.31
N ARG A 39 6.76 -17.72 -4.14
CA ARG A 39 6.07 -18.50 -5.15
C ARG A 39 4.95 -17.62 -5.71
N ARG A 40 4.97 -17.36 -7.02
CA ARG A 40 3.98 -16.54 -7.72
C ARG A 40 2.83 -17.40 -8.21
N GLU A 41 1.61 -16.91 -7.99
CA GLU A 41 0.41 -17.43 -8.59
C GLU A 41 -0.26 -16.36 -9.45
N ARG A 42 -0.69 -16.72 -10.65
CA ARG A 42 -1.50 -15.87 -11.50
C ARG A 42 -2.97 -16.18 -11.33
N TRP A 43 -3.74 -15.17 -10.98
CA TRP A 43 -5.18 -15.27 -10.79
C TRP A 43 -5.90 -14.53 -11.90
N THR A 44 -6.82 -15.23 -12.61
CA THR A 44 -7.67 -14.61 -13.63
C THR A 44 -8.75 -13.78 -12.94
N THR A 45 -8.84 -12.51 -13.30
CA THR A 45 -9.84 -11.57 -12.79
C THR A 45 -11.17 -11.73 -13.53
N PRO A 46 -12.31 -11.27 -12.96
CA PRO A 46 -13.63 -11.41 -13.59
C PRO A 46 -13.75 -10.76 -14.98
N ASP A 47 -12.92 -9.75 -15.28
CA ASP A 47 -12.87 -9.07 -16.58
C ASP A 47 -11.91 -9.74 -17.58
N GLY A 48 -11.45 -10.98 -17.29
CA GLY A 48 -10.56 -11.74 -18.18
C GLY A 48 -9.11 -11.28 -18.18
N ASP A 49 -8.73 -10.40 -17.26
CA ASP A 49 -7.36 -9.95 -17.02
C ASP A 49 -6.67 -10.85 -15.98
N PHE A 50 -5.56 -10.41 -15.40
CA PHE A 50 -4.88 -11.15 -14.35
C PHE A 50 -4.28 -10.24 -13.27
N ILE A 51 -4.15 -10.83 -12.09
CA ILE A 51 -3.35 -10.33 -10.96
C ILE A 51 -2.39 -11.44 -10.55
N ASP A 52 -1.12 -11.10 -10.39
CA ASP A 52 -0.14 -12.00 -9.82
C ASP A 52 -0.05 -11.78 -8.31
N VAL A 53 -0.06 -12.87 -7.55
CA VAL A 53 0.08 -12.87 -6.08
C VAL A 53 1.35 -13.61 -5.70
N ASP A 54 2.25 -12.92 -5.02
CA ASP A 54 3.47 -13.51 -4.48
C ASP A 54 3.21 -14.02 -3.06
N PHE A 55 3.26 -15.33 -2.87
CA PHE A 55 3.23 -15.99 -1.56
C PHE A 55 4.65 -16.26 -1.10
N GLN A 56 4.96 -15.91 0.15
CA GLN A 56 6.29 -16.18 0.70
C GLN A 56 6.56 -17.69 0.74
N ALA A 57 7.67 -18.10 0.12
CA ALA A 57 8.15 -19.47 0.15
C ALA A 57 8.89 -19.75 1.46
N GLY A 58 8.90 -21.02 1.91
CA GLY A 58 9.64 -21.45 3.10
C GLY A 58 8.81 -21.62 4.37
N ALA A 59 7.48 -21.49 4.27
CA ALA A 59 6.57 -22.13 5.21
C ALA A 59 6.15 -23.52 4.66
N ASP A 60 7.05 -24.21 3.95
CA ASP A 60 6.87 -25.62 3.61
C ASP A 60 7.00 -26.43 4.91
N VAL A 61 5.89 -26.49 5.59
CA VAL A 61 5.68 -27.39 6.71
C VAL A 61 5.53 -28.78 6.10
N ALA A 62 6.42 -29.69 6.53
CA ALA A 62 6.29 -31.11 6.21
C ALA A 62 4.83 -31.57 6.37
N ASP A 63 4.37 -32.52 5.56
CA ASP A 63 2.98 -32.97 5.41
C ASP A 63 2.20 -33.22 6.72
N SER A 64 2.87 -33.43 7.85
CA SER A 64 2.25 -33.62 9.17
C SER A 64 1.86 -32.34 9.92
N ALA A 65 2.23 -31.15 9.40
CA ALA A 65 1.87 -29.85 9.94
C ALA A 65 1.00 -29.03 8.95
N ALA A 66 0.48 -29.66 7.89
CA ALA A 66 -0.33 -28.98 6.85
C ALA A 66 -1.59 -28.32 7.44
N ASP A 67 -2.25 -28.97 8.38
CA ASP A 67 -3.46 -28.45 9.02
C ASP A 67 -3.15 -27.25 9.94
N ALA A 68 -2.12 -27.36 10.79
CA ALA A 68 -1.68 -26.24 11.63
C ALA A 68 -1.18 -25.06 10.80
N ALA A 69 -0.55 -25.33 9.66
CA ALA A 69 -0.14 -24.29 8.73
C ALA A 69 -1.34 -23.65 7.99
N ALA A 70 -2.43 -24.41 7.74
CA ALA A 70 -3.64 -23.87 7.13
C ALA A 70 -4.35 -22.86 8.06
N GLU A 71 -4.20 -22.98 9.38
CA GLU A 71 -4.81 -22.10 10.38
C GLU A 71 -3.89 -20.95 10.81
N ALA A 72 -2.60 -20.98 10.45
CA ALA A 72 -1.67 -19.90 10.79
C ALA A 72 -2.18 -18.55 10.27
N PRO A 73 -2.05 -17.46 11.04
CA PRO A 73 -2.47 -16.14 10.58
C PRO A 73 -1.80 -15.74 9.26
N MET A 74 -2.53 -15.03 8.40
CA MET A 74 -2.02 -14.49 7.14
C MET A 74 -1.95 -12.97 7.17
N LEU A 75 -0.79 -12.45 6.79
CA LEU A 75 -0.58 -11.04 6.51
C LEU A 75 -0.63 -10.81 5.00
N VAL A 76 -1.54 -9.96 4.55
CA VAL A 76 -1.65 -9.52 3.15
C VAL A 76 -1.12 -8.09 3.03
N LEU A 77 -0.22 -7.82 2.08
CA LEU A 77 0.33 -6.50 1.88
C LEU A 77 0.03 -5.97 0.47
N PHE A 78 -0.73 -4.86 0.40
CA PHE A 78 -0.95 -4.09 -0.81
C PHE A 78 0.10 -2.99 -0.93
N HIS A 79 0.89 -3.04 -1.99
CA HIS A 79 2.03 -2.16 -2.18
C HIS A 79 1.66 -0.73 -2.62
N GLY A 80 2.60 0.20 -2.55
CA GLY A 80 2.43 1.57 -3.04
C GLY A 80 2.56 1.69 -4.56
N LEU A 81 2.44 2.93 -5.05
CA LEU A 81 2.57 3.27 -6.48
C LEU A 81 3.86 2.68 -7.06
N GLU A 82 3.74 1.90 -8.14
CA GLU A 82 4.85 1.21 -8.82
C GLU A 82 5.67 0.26 -7.93
N GLY A 83 5.11 -0.16 -6.79
CA GLY A 83 5.73 -1.10 -5.87
C GLY A 83 5.58 -2.56 -6.29
N SER A 84 6.10 -3.46 -5.44
CA SER A 84 6.03 -4.92 -5.61
C SER A 84 6.43 -5.63 -4.31
N SER A 85 6.44 -6.95 -4.31
CA SER A 85 7.03 -7.78 -3.24
C SER A 85 8.52 -7.50 -2.98
N ALA A 86 9.24 -6.91 -3.96
CA ALA A 86 10.63 -6.48 -3.83
C ALA A 86 10.82 -5.12 -3.14
N SER A 87 9.74 -4.38 -2.86
CA SER A 87 9.80 -3.10 -2.15
C SER A 87 10.43 -3.27 -0.76
N HIS A 88 11.19 -2.28 -0.31
CA HIS A 88 11.93 -2.36 0.96
C HIS A 88 11.05 -2.69 2.16
N TYR A 89 9.86 -2.09 2.22
CA TYR A 89 8.88 -2.36 3.27
C TYR A 89 8.27 -3.76 3.12
N ALA A 90 7.96 -4.20 1.89
CA ALA A 90 7.38 -5.53 1.66
C ALA A 90 8.33 -6.64 2.13
N GLN A 91 9.64 -6.48 1.87
CA GLN A 91 10.66 -7.40 2.37
C GLN A 91 10.80 -7.39 3.89
N ALA A 92 10.61 -6.22 4.54
CA ALA A 92 10.63 -6.13 6.00
C ALA A 92 9.41 -6.81 6.64
N PHE A 93 8.23 -6.67 6.06
CA PHE A 93 7.02 -7.41 6.48
C PHE A 93 7.14 -8.91 6.24
N ALA A 94 7.74 -9.33 5.10
CA ALA A 94 8.03 -10.73 4.84
C ALA A 94 8.97 -11.33 5.91
N HIS A 95 10.02 -10.59 6.29
CA HIS A 95 10.91 -11.00 7.38
C HIS A 95 10.16 -11.17 8.69
N TRP A 96 9.32 -10.17 9.05
CA TRP A 96 8.53 -10.23 10.27
C TRP A 96 7.59 -11.45 10.30
N ALA A 97 6.90 -11.74 9.21
CA ALA A 97 5.98 -12.87 9.07
C ALA A 97 6.71 -14.20 9.22
N ARG A 98 7.84 -14.38 8.53
CA ARG A 98 8.67 -15.59 8.62
C ARG A 98 9.13 -15.89 10.05
N GLU A 99 9.66 -14.89 10.76
CA GLU A 99 10.15 -15.05 12.11
C GLU A 99 9.07 -15.47 13.14
N ARG A 100 7.79 -15.31 12.77
CA ARG A 100 6.63 -15.61 13.62
C ARG A 100 5.72 -16.70 13.08
N GLY A 101 6.12 -17.37 12.01
CA GLY A 101 5.33 -18.45 11.42
C GLY A 101 4.01 -17.99 10.78
N TRP A 102 3.90 -16.70 10.44
CA TRP A 102 2.74 -16.18 9.71
C TRP A 102 2.88 -16.43 8.21
N ARG A 103 1.76 -16.70 7.56
CA ARG A 103 1.71 -16.68 6.10
C ARG A 103 1.78 -15.22 5.61
N TYR A 104 2.38 -15.03 4.43
CA TYR A 104 2.53 -13.71 3.86
C TYR A 104 2.23 -13.73 2.37
N ALA A 105 1.39 -12.79 1.93
CA ALA A 105 1.00 -12.63 0.53
C ALA A 105 1.11 -11.17 0.09
N VAL A 106 1.63 -10.97 -1.11
CA VAL A 106 1.71 -9.65 -1.77
C VAL A 106 1.01 -9.73 -3.12
N PRO A 107 -0.26 -9.34 -3.19
CA PRO A 107 -0.92 -9.12 -4.47
C PRO A 107 -0.28 -7.95 -5.20
N HIS A 108 0.02 -8.12 -6.49
CA HIS A 108 0.54 -7.05 -7.32
C HIS A 108 -0.60 -6.34 -8.02
N PHE A 109 -0.65 -5.02 -7.93
CA PHE A 109 -1.56 -4.24 -8.76
C PHE A 109 -1.28 -4.47 -10.24
N ARG A 110 -2.29 -4.32 -11.08
CA ARG A 110 -2.23 -4.57 -12.54
C ARG A 110 -1.02 -3.88 -13.18
N GLY A 111 -0.22 -4.65 -13.91
CA GLY A 111 1.01 -4.15 -14.54
C GLY A 111 2.20 -3.91 -13.60
N CYS A 112 2.14 -4.36 -12.33
CA CYS A 112 3.22 -4.20 -11.35
C CYS A 112 4.01 -5.48 -11.06
N SER A 113 3.63 -6.62 -11.63
CA SER A 113 4.32 -7.90 -11.44
C SER A 113 5.46 -8.18 -12.44
N GLY A 114 5.73 -7.23 -13.34
CA GLY A 114 6.71 -7.34 -14.42
C GLY A 114 6.08 -7.44 -15.81
N GLU A 115 4.84 -7.87 -15.91
CA GLU A 115 4.06 -7.92 -17.16
C GLU A 115 2.95 -6.86 -17.16
N ILE A 116 2.63 -6.31 -18.33
CA ILE A 116 1.47 -5.43 -18.51
C ILE A 116 0.21 -6.28 -18.52
N ASN A 117 -0.76 -5.92 -17.72
CA ASN A 117 -2.08 -6.56 -17.69
C ASN A 117 -2.80 -6.47 -19.06
N LEU A 118 -3.82 -7.29 -19.29
CA LEU A 118 -4.47 -7.44 -20.59
C LEU A 118 -5.60 -6.41 -20.80
N ALA A 119 -6.46 -6.20 -19.82
CA ALA A 119 -7.62 -5.32 -19.95
C ALA A 119 -7.25 -3.85 -20.23
N PRO A 120 -8.14 -3.08 -20.90
CA PRO A 120 -7.92 -1.65 -21.17
C PRO A 120 -8.09 -0.77 -19.92
N ARG A 121 -7.51 -1.21 -18.82
CA ARG A 121 -7.48 -0.51 -17.54
C ARG A 121 -6.12 -0.65 -16.85
N ALA A 122 -5.90 0.16 -15.84
CA ALA A 122 -4.78 0.06 -14.93
C ALA A 122 -5.28 -0.10 -13.49
N TYR A 123 -4.43 0.07 -12.51
CA TYR A 123 -4.79 0.21 -11.10
C TYR A 123 -4.89 1.69 -10.72
N HIS A 124 -5.63 1.98 -9.67
CA HIS A 124 -5.73 3.33 -9.12
C HIS A 124 -5.91 3.34 -7.60
N SER A 125 -5.73 4.50 -6.99
CA SER A 125 -5.70 4.63 -5.52
C SER A 125 -7.05 4.37 -4.83
N GLY A 126 -8.15 4.44 -5.54
CA GLY A 126 -9.49 4.18 -5.01
C GLY A 126 -10.08 2.84 -5.46
N ASP A 127 -9.27 1.89 -5.95
CA ASP A 127 -9.72 0.63 -6.54
C ASP A 127 -10.12 -0.40 -5.45
N PHE A 128 -11.17 -0.08 -4.72
CA PHE A 128 -11.67 -0.90 -3.62
C PHE A 128 -12.29 -2.22 -4.10
N GLU A 129 -12.83 -2.27 -5.31
CA GLU A 129 -13.40 -3.48 -5.89
C GLU A 129 -12.32 -4.54 -6.10
N GLU A 130 -11.16 -4.12 -6.63
CA GLU A 130 -10.03 -5.04 -6.84
C GLU A 130 -9.42 -5.52 -5.51
N ILE A 131 -9.30 -4.63 -4.51
CA ILE A 131 -8.90 -5.03 -3.15
C ILE A 131 -9.87 -6.07 -2.58
N GLY A 132 -11.18 -5.83 -2.71
CA GLY A 132 -12.22 -6.74 -2.21
C GLY A 132 -12.17 -8.10 -2.90
N TRP A 133 -12.01 -8.14 -4.22
CA TRP A 133 -11.88 -9.36 -4.99
C TRP A 133 -10.66 -10.19 -4.56
N VAL A 134 -9.51 -9.55 -4.38
CA VAL A 134 -8.29 -10.22 -3.90
C VAL A 134 -8.47 -10.78 -2.50
N LEU A 135 -8.99 -9.99 -1.57
CA LEU A 135 -9.18 -10.42 -0.18
C LEU A 135 -10.20 -11.55 -0.06
N GLN A 136 -11.29 -11.53 -0.83
CA GLN A 136 -12.25 -12.63 -0.90
C GLN A 136 -11.60 -13.90 -1.47
N GLY A 137 -10.79 -13.76 -2.52
CA GLY A 137 -10.04 -14.87 -3.11
C GLY A 137 -9.05 -15.51 -2.13
N LEU A 138 -8.38 -14.70 -1.30
CA LEU A 138 -7.53 -15.20 -0.21
C LEU A 138 -8.35 -15.85 0.90
N ARG A 139 -9.46 -15.24 1.32
CA ARG A 139 -10.35 -15.78 2.34
C ARG A 139 -10.92 -17.15 1.96
N ALA A 140 -11.28 -17.33 0.69
CA ALA A 140 -11.80 -18.61 0.19
C ALA A 140 -10.77 -19.76 0.20
N ARG A 141 -9.47 -19.44 0.25
CA ARG A 141 -8.34 -20.39 0.19
C ARG A 141 -7.59 -20.55 1.50
N HIS A 142 -7.92 -19.75 2.50
CA HIS A 142 -7.20 -19.71 3.77
C HIS A 142 -8.15 -19.77 4.95
N ALA A 143 -8.04 -20.79 5.80
CA ALA A 143 -8.92 -20.98 6.95
C ALA A 143 -8.58 -20.05 8.12
N GLY A 144 -7.30 -19.78 8.37
CA GLY A 144 -6.81 -18.96 9.47
C GLY A 144 -7.19 -17.46 9.36
N PRO A 145 -7.00 -16.67 10.40
CA PRO A 145 -7.32 -15.25 10.38
C PRO A 145 -6.43 -14.48 9.39
N ILE A 146 -7.01 -13.47 8.74
CA ILE A 146 -6.31 -12.58 7.80
C ILE A 146 -6.26 -11.17 8.38
N VAL A 147 -5.10 -10.51 8.28
CA VAL A 147 -4.96 -9.07 8.45
C VAL A 147 -4.37 -8.46 7.17
N ALA A 148 -4.76 -7.23 6.86
CA ALA A 148 -4.28 -6.56 5.66
C ALA A 148 -3.54 -5.26 5.97
N VAL A 149 -2.43 -5.05 5.30
CA VAL A 149 -1.61 -3.83 5.37
C VAL A 149 -1.54 -3.22 3.98
N GLY A 150 -1.87 -1.95 3.87
CA GLY A 150 -1.70 -1.19 2.64
C GLY A 150 -0.67 -0.08 2.82
N VAL A 151 0.20 0.08 1.84
CA VAL A 151 1.27 1.08 1.88
C VAL A 151 1.02 2.14 0.82
N SER A 152 1.08 3.43 1.21
CA SER A 152 0.90 4.55 0.30
C SER A 152 -0.41 4.43 -0.51
N LEU A 153 -0.36 4.34 -1.84
CA LEU A 153 -1.50 4.10 -2.72
C LEU A 153 -2.33 2.88 -2.26
N GLY A 154 -1.65 1.76 -1.98
CA GLY A 154 -2.32 0.53 -1.53
C GLY A 154 -3.05 0.69 -0.19
N GLY A 155 -2.56 1.59 0.68
CA GLY A 155 -3.23 1.88 1.95
C GLY A 155 -4.50 2.70 1.76
N ASN A 156 -4.53 3.66 0.83
CA ASN A 156 -5.76 4.37 0.51
C ASN A 156 -6.80 3.43 -0.13
N ALA A 157 -6.38 2.57 -1.08
CA ALA A 157 -7.27 1.60 -1.70
C ALA A 157 -7.85 0.60 -0.67
N LEU A 158 -7.02 0.14 0.29
CA LEU A 158 -7.44 -0.75 1.37
C LEU A 158 -8.44 -0.08 2.32
N LEU A 159 -8.23 1.19 2.69
CA LEU A 159 -9.20 1.94 3.50
C LEU A 159 -10.51 2.15 2.73
N ARG A 160 -10.45 2.52 1.44
CA ARG A 160 -11.64 2.62 0.58
C ARG A 160 -12.43 1.30 0.57
N TRP A 161 -11.74 0.16 0.46
CA TRP A 161 -12.40 -1.14 0.59
C TRP A 161 -13.06 -1.33 1.97
N ALA A 162 -12.36 -1.03 3.06
CA ALA A 162 -12.89 -1.21 4.40
C ALA A 162 -14.12 -0.30 4.67
N GLU A 163 -14.17 0.88 4.05
CA GLU A 163 -15.31 1.80 4.09
C GLU A 163 -16.54 1.26 3.34
N GLU A 164 -16.33 0.70 2.14
CA GLU A 164 -17.41 0.16 1.31
C GLU A 164 -17.89 -1.21 1.81
N ALA A 165 -17.00 -2.04 2.34
CA ALA A 165 -17.34 -3.33 2.93
C ALA A 165 -18.10 -3.18 4.26
N GLY A 166 -17.84 -2.12 5.03
CA GLY A 166 -18.54 -1.85 6.29
C GLY A 166 -18.51 -3.07 7.23
N GLU A 167 -19.68 -3.50 7.67
CA GLU A 167 -19.84 -4.64 8.60
C GLU A 167 -19.37 -5.97 8.02
N THR A 168 -19.42 -6.15 6.69
CA THR A 168 -18.99 -7.39 6.04
C THR A 168 -17.48 -7.58 6.03
N ALA A 169 -16.69 -6.52 6.30
CA ALA A 169 -15.23 -6.57 6.33
C ALA A 169 -14.71 -7.59 7.37
N SER A 170 -15.39 -7.71 8.53
CA SER A 170 -14.99 -8.60 9.63
C SER A 170 -15.05 -10.08 9.28
N ALA A 171 -15.87 -10.47 8.30
CA ALA A 171 -15.92 -11.83 7.79
C ALA A 171 -14.69 -12.20 6.95
N ILE A 172 -13.97 -11.21 6.44
CA ILE A 172 -12.83 -11.38 5.54
C ILE A 172 -11.51 -11.15 6.29
N VAL A 173 -11.38 -10.01 7.01
CA VAL A 173 -10.16 -9.65 7.74
C VAL A 173 -10.44 -9.32 9.20
N ARG A 174 -9.45 -9.51 10.07
CA ARG A 174 -9.52 -9.16 11.50
C ARG A 174 -9.07 -7.73 11.81
N GLY A 175 -8.40 -7.09 10.89
CA GLY A 175 -7.94 -5.71 11.00
C GLY A 175 -7.19 -5.26 9.76
N VAL A 176 -7.12 -3.94 9.57
CA VAL A 176 -6.43 -3.32 8.46
C VAL A 176 -5.46 -2.25 8.95
N CYS A 177 -4.39 -2.00 8.22
CA CYS A 177 -3.49 -0.89 8.49
C CYS A 177 -3.14 -0.17 7.20
N ALA A 178 -3.26 1.16 7.17
CA ALA A 178 -2.79 2.01 6.10
C ALA A 178 -1.56 2.79 6.55
N ILE A 179 -0.45 2.64 5.82
CA ILE A 179 0.85 3.21 6.16
C ILE A 179 1.20 4.30 5.14
N SER A 180 1.49 5.51 5.62
CA SER A 180 1.91 6.66 4.78
C SER A 180 0.97 6.88 3.59
N SER A 181 -0.33 6.69 3.79
CA SER A 181 -1.31 6.70 2.71
C SER A 181 -1.80 8.11 2.43
N PRO A 182 -1.81 8.54 1.15
CA PRO A 182 -2.43 9.80 0.74
C PRO A 182 -3.95 9.65 0.72
N ILE A 183 -4.57 9.62 1.89
CA ILE A 183 -6.03 9.46 2.05
C ILE A 183 -6.84 10.70 1.61
N ASP A 184 -6.15 11.81 1.40
CA ASP A 184 -6.60 13.00 0.68
C ASP A 184 -5.73 13.12 -0.57
N LEU A 185 -6.22 12.54 -1.69
CA LEU A 185 -5.45 12.44 -2.93
C LEU A 185 -5.12 13.81 -3.52
N ALA A 186 -6.00 14.79 -3.35
CA ALA A 186 -5.75 16.13 -3.86
C ALA A 186 -4.58 16.79 -3.11
N ALA A 187 -4.58 16.72 -1.79
CA ALA A 187 -3.48 17.24 -0.98
C ALA A 187 -2.15 16.52 -1.26
N GLY A 188 -2.19 15.18 -1.36
CA GLY A 188 -1.01 14.37 -1.69
C GLY A 188 -0.47 14.66 -3.10
N GLY A 189 -1.34 14.67 -4.11
CA GLY A 189 -0.96 14.95 -5.49
C GLY A 189 -0.38 16.35 -5.68
N GLN A 190 -0.92 17.36 -4.98
CA GLN A 190 -0.36 18.71 -4.97
C GLN A 190 1.01 18.77 -4.27
N ALA A 191 1.18 18.06 -3.17
CA ALA A 191 2.44 18.04 -2.43
C ALA A 191 3.56 17.37 -3.24
N ILE A 192 3.28 16.25 -3.90
CA ILE A 192 4.27 15.54 -4.72
C ILE A 192 4.58 16.29 -6.03
N GLY A 193 3.62 17.08 -6.55
CA GLY A 193 3.76 17.87 -7.77
C GLY A 193 4.53 19.18 -7.62
N ARG A 194 5.10 19.52 -6.45
CA ARG A 194 5.73 20.81 -6.18
C ARG A 194 7.18 20.70 -5.68
N GLY A 195 7.95 21.75 -5.92
CA GLY A 195 9.31 21.93 -5.38
C GLY A 195 10.22 20.72 -5.58
N PHE A 196 10.96 20.35 -4.54
CA PHE A 196 11.86 19.19 -4.53
C PHE A 196 11.16 17.89 -4.93
N ASN A 197 9.95 17.66 -4.43
CA ASN A 197 9.19 16.44 -4.70
C ASN A 197 8.92 16.26 -6.20
N ARG A 198 8.58 17.32 -6.92
CA ARG A 198 8.37 17.29 -8.37
C ARG A 198 9.62 16.86 -9.12
N HIS A 199 10.78 17.36 -8.72
CA HIS A 199 12.04 17.07 -9.41
C HIS A 199 12.58 15.66 -9.11
N VAL A 200 12.28 15.12 -7.96
CA VAL A 200 12.77 13.80 -7.52
C VAL A 200 11.70 12.73 -7.71
N TYR A 201 10.63 12.78 -6.93
CA TYR A 201 9.66 11.68 -6.86
C TYR A 201 8.71 11.67 -8.06
N THR A 202 8.16 12.80 -8.45
CA THR A 202 7.28 12.85 -9.62
C THR A 202 7.98 12.37 -10.87
N ARG A 203 9.23 12.82 -11.10
CA ARG A 203 10.02 12.33 -12.23
C ARG A 203 10.31 10.83 -12.14
N MET A 204 10.60 10.32 -10.95
CA MET A 204 10.81 8.90 -10.72
C MET A 204 9.57 8.09 -11.10
N PHE A 205 8.38 8.49 -10.64
CA PHE A 205 7.14 7.79 -10.96
C PHE A 205 6.78 7.89 -12.44
N LEU A 206 6.79 9.08 -13.03
CA LEU A 206 6.45 9.24 -14.45
C LEU A 206 7.41 8.49 -15.37
N ARG A 207 8.65 8.29 -14.95
CA ARG A 207 9.66 7.52 -15.70
C ARG A 207 9.28 6.04 -15.88
N THR A 208 8.50 5.47 -14.97
CA THR A 208 7.97 4.11 -15.07
C THR A 208 6.53 4.08 -15.57
N MET A 209 5.69 5.00 -15.13
CA MET A 209 4.27 5.05 -15.44
C MET A 209 4.00 5.38 -16.92
N ILE A 210 4.68 6.40 -17.48
CA ILE A 210 4.47 6.80 -18.90
C ILE A 210 4.81 5.65 -19.86
N PRO A 211 5.98 4.97 -19.78
CA PRO A 211 6.26 3.82 -20.64
C PRO A 211 5.23 2.69 -20.50
N LYS A 212 4.77 2.38 -19.28
CA LYS A 212 3.72 1.37 -19.07
C LYS A 212 2.41 1.77 -19.74
N ALA A 213 1.98 3.02 -19.58
CA ALA A 213 0.78 3.53 -20.23
C ALA A 213 0.91 3.52 -21.76
N LEU A 214 2.07 3.86 -22.32
CA LEU A 214 2.31 3.77 -23.77
C LEU A 214 2.22 2.33 -24.29
N ARG A 215 2.76 1.35 -23.55
CA ARG A 215 2.56 -0.08 -23.87
C ARG A 215 1.09 -0.48 -23.79
N LYS A 216 0.31 0.06 -22.85
CA LYS A 216 -1.14 -0.14 -22.79
C LYS A 216 -1.84 0.46 -24.01
N TRP A 217 -1.37 1.59 -24.53
CA TRP A 217 -1.89 2.18 -25.77
C TRP A 217 -1.57 1.30 -26.98
N GLU A 218 -0.42 0.64 -27.02
CA GLU A 218 -0.04 -0.32 -28.08
C GLU A 218 -0.96 -1.55 -28.08
N GLN A 219 -1.37 -2.03 -26.89
CA GLN A 219 -2.37 -3.11 -26.75
C GLN A 219 -3.78 -2.67 -27.17
N HIS A 220 -4.13 -1.40 -26.91
CA HIS A 220 -5.47 -0.83 -27.14
C HIS A 220 -5.34 0.53 -27.82
N PRO A 221 -5.10 0.60 -29.14
CA PRO A 221 -4.95 1.86 -29.85
C PRO A 221 -6.19 2.75 -29.72
N GLY A 222 -5.97 4.04 -29.45
CA GLY A 222 -7.07 5.00 -29.27
C GLY A 222 -7.65 5.07 -27.85
N LEU A 223 -7.13 4.30 -26.88
CA LEU A 223 -7.64 4.27 -25.51
C LEU A 223 -7.55 5.64 -24.79
N PHE A 224 -6.56 6.45 -25.11
CA PHE A 224 -6.34 7.81 -24.59
C PHE A 224 -5.48 8.63 -25.57
N ASP A 225 -5.34 9.93 -25.33
CA ASP A 225 -4.48 10.81 -26.13
C ASP A 225 -3.00 10.57 -25.78
N ARG A 226 -2.31 9.88 -26.68
CA ARG A 226 -0.91 9.49 -26.54
C ARG A 226 0.05 10.67 -26.40
N GLU A 227 -0.17 11.74 -27.17
CA GLU A 227 0.72 12.89 -27.18
C GLU A 227 0.54 13.74 -25.92
N ARG A 228 -0.69 13.90 -25.44
CA ARG A 228 -0.95 14.53 -24.16
C ARG A 228 -0.33 13.73 -23.00
N LEU A 229 -0.36 12.40 -23.06
CA LEU A 229 0.29 11.55 -22.05
C LEU A 229 1.80 11.77 -22.03
N ARG A 230 2.46 11.78 -23.20
CA ARG A 230 3.90 12.06 -23.31
C ARG A 230 4.30 13.45 -22.80
N ALA A 231 3.39 14.40 -22.91
CA ALA A 231 3.59 15.77 -22.42
C ALA A 231 3.37 15.92 -20.91
N ALA A 232 2.81 14.91 -20.21
CA ALA A 232 2.56 14.98 -18.78
C ALA A 232 3.86 15.21 -17.99
N ARG A 233 3.84 16.16 -17.05
CA ARG A 233 4.99 16.58 -16.24
C ARG A 233 4.75 16.43 -14.74
N ASP A 234 3.55 15.99 -14.35
CA ASP A 234 3.15 15.69 -12.99
C ASP A 234 2.03 14.64 -12.98
N LEU A 235 1.69 14.17 -11.77
CA LEU A 235 0.66 13.14 -11.60
C LEU A 235 -0.73 13.67 -11.97
N TYR A 236 -0.99 14.97 -11.78
CA TYR A 236 -2.27 15.56 -12.17
C TYR A 236 -2.52 15.44 -13.68
N ALA A 237 -1.53 15.84 -14.47
CA ALA A 237 -1.61 15.73 -15.93
C ALA A 237 -1.68 14.27 -16.41
N PHE A 238 -0.92 13.37 -15.75
CA PHE A 238 -0.97 11.94 -16.04
C PHE A 238 -2.36 11.36 -15.75
N ASP A 239 -2.89 11.61 -14.55
CA ASP A 239 -4.19 11.10 -14.14
C ASP A 239 -5.32 11.63 -15.02
N ASN A 240 -5.21 12.90 -15.49
CA ASN A 240 -6.22 13.51 -16.35
C ASN A 240 -6.30 12.89 -17.75
N VAL A 241 -5.20 12.33 -18.22
CA VAL A 241 -5.15 11.70 -19.56
C VAL A 241 -5.32 10.19 -19.51
N PHE A 242 -4.86 9.56 -18.44
CA PHE A 242 -4.80 8.12 -18.33
C PHE A 242 -5.72 7.58 -17.23
N THR A 243 -5.43 7.84 -15.96
CA THR A 243 -6.13 7.18 -14.84
C THR A 243 -7.62 7.51 -14.83
N ALA A 244 -7.98 8.78 -14.93
CA ALA A 244 -9.37 9.20 -14.83
C ALA A 244 -10.25 8.63 -15.96
N PRO A 245 -9.93 8.80 -17.25
CA PRO A 245 -10.79 8.31 -18.31
C PRO A 245 -10.87 6.77 -18.36
N LEU A 246 -9.80 6.05 -18.03
CA LEU A 246 -9.81 4.58 -18.04
C LEU A 246 -10.72 3.97 -16.96
N HIS A 247 -11.03 4.72 -15.91
CA HIS A 247 -11.80 4.22 -14.75
C HIS A 247 -13.15 4.98 -14.59
N GLY A 248 -13.61 5.67 -15.63
CA GLY A 248 -14.92 6.32 -15.62
C GLY A 248 -15.03 7.55 -14.72
N PHE A 249 -13.91 8.17 -14.40
CA PHE A 249 -13.89 9.50 -13.79
C PHE A 249 -13.88 10.57 -14.87
N ARG A 250 -14.54 11.70 -14.59
CA ARG A 250 -14.63 12.82 -15.52
C ARG A 250 -13.26 13.45 -15.80
N ASP A 251 -12.46 13.63 -14.75
CA ASP A 251 -11.16 14.28 -14.74
C ASP A 251 -10.36 13.88 -13.47
N THR A 252 -9.16 14.41 -13.32
CA THR A 252 -8.32 14.17 -12.13
C THR A 252 -8.99 14.64 -10.84
N ASP A 253 -9.68 15.76 -10.85
CA ASP A 253 -10.33 16.30 -9.64
C ASP A 253 -11.46 15.38 -9.18
N ASP A 254 -12.26 14.85 -10.13
CA ASP A 254 -13.30 13.86 -9.84
C ASP A 254 -12.67 12.55 -9.32
N TYR A 255 -11.59 12.06 -9.93
CA TYR A 255 -10.87 10.89 -9.48
C TYR A 255 -10.33 11.09 -8.05
N TRP A 256 -9.59 12.16 -7.81
CA TRP A 256 -8.99 12.40 -6.50
C TRP A 256 -10.05 12.59 -5.42
N LYS A 257 -11.14 13.26 -5.72
CA LYS A 257 -12.27 13.43 -4.80
C LYS A 257 -12.94 12.09 -4.44
N ARG A 258 -13.28 11.28 -5.43
CA ARG A 258 -14.00 10.01 -5.24
C ARG A 258 -13.10 8.88 -4.76
N GLY A 259 -11.82 8.92 -5.12
CA GLY A 259 -10.82 7.92 -4.72
C GLY A 259 -10.25 8.13 -3.31
N SER A 260 -10.45 9.30 -2.69
CA SER A 260 -9.93 9.60 -1.35
C SER A 260 -10.71 8.88 -0.25
N ALA A 261 -9.99 8.23 0.68
CA ALA A 261 -10.57 7.57 1.83
C ALA A 261 -10.97 8.54 2.95
N LYS A 262 -10.23 9.65 3.14
CA LYS A 262 -10.41 10.56 4.28
C LYS A 262 -11.88 10.96 4.58
N PRO A 263 -12.74 11.26 3.60
CA PRO A 263 -14.13 11.68 3.87
C PRO A 263 -15.01 10.57 4.47
N HIS A 264 -14.60 9.32 4.37
CA HIS A 264 -15.44 8.16 4.66
C HIS A 264 -14.89 7.25 5.76
N LEU A 265 -13.80 7.60 6.44
CA LEU A 265 -13.18 6.81 7.51
C LEU A 265 -14.16 6.42 8.62
N HIS A 266 -15.21 7.22 8.85
CA HIS A 266 -16.26 6.93 9.83
C HIS A 266 -17.14 5.71 9.47
N ARG A 267 -17.07 5.22 8.21
CA ARG A 267 -17.81 4.03 7.75
C ARG A 267 -17.12 2.71 8.07
N ILE A 268 -15.84 2.73 8.43
CA ILE A 268 -15.06 1.52 8.73
C ILE A 268 -15.64 0.82 9.96
N ARG A 269 -15.80 -0.51 9.86
CA ARG A 269 -16.39 -1.38 10.91
C ARG A 269 -15.47 -2.52 11.33
N VAL A 270 -14.21 -2.48 10.95
CA VAL A 270 -13.16 -3.42 11.36
C VAL A 270 -12.02 -2.61 11.98
N PRO A 271 -11.28 -3.14 12.97
CA PRO A 271 -10.13 -2.44 13.53
C PRO A 271 -9.19 -1.92 12.44
N ALA A 272 -8.96 -0.62 12.41
CA ALA A 272 -8.19 0.05 11.37
C ALA A 272 -7.14 1.00 11.98
N LEU A 273 -5.87 0.81 11.61
CA LEU A 273 -4.79 1.71 11.97
C LEU A 273 -4.44 2.60 10.78
N VAL A 274 -4.47 3.91 10.97
CA VAL A 274 -4.01 4.90 9.98
C VAL A 274 -2.71 5.52 10.49
N LEU A 275 -1.59 5.07 9.91
CA LEU A 275 -0.24 5.49 10.27
C LEU A 275 0.32 6.45 9.23
N ASN A 276 0.51 7.71 9.60
CA ASN A 276 1.15 8.72 8.75
C ASN A 276 2.10 9.58 9.58
N ALA A 277 3.36 9.64 9.18
CA ALA A 277 4.32 10.56 9.80
C ALA A 277 3.99 12.02 9.43
N ARG A 278 4.08 12.92 10.42
CA ARG A 278 3.80 14.35 10.18
C ARG A 278 4.82 15.06 9.28
N ASN A 279 6.00 14.45 9.11
CA ASN A 279 7.05 14.95 8.22
C ASN A 279 7.09 14.20 6.88
N ASP A 280 6.04 13.44 6.54
CA ASP A 280 5.93 12.76 5.26
C ASP A 280 5.92 13.80 4.10
N PRO A 281 6.86 13.73 3.14
CA PRO A 281 6.92 14.69 2.04
C PRO A 281 5.78 14.55 1.04
N PHE A 282 5.05 13.40 1.02
CA PHE A 282 3.95 13.14 0.09
C PHE A 282 2.60 13.42 0.72
N VAL A 283 2.49 13.29 2.05
CA VAL A 283 1.24 13.46 2.78
C VAL A 283 1.37 14.63 3.75
N PRO A 284 0.96 15.85 3.35
CA PRO A 284 1.13 17.02 4.19
C PRO A 284 0.42 16.89 5.55
N ALA A 285 1.08 17.31 6.62
CA ALA A 285 0.54 17.17 7.98
C ALA A 285 -0.86 17.82 8.16
N HIS A 286 -1.15 18.89 7.42
CA HIS A 286 -2.46 19.56 7.48
C HIS A 286 -3.58 18.76 6.81
N SER A 287 -3.27 17.79 5.94
CA SER A 287 -4.24 16.92 5.30
C SER A 287 -4.55 15.67 6.12
N LEU A 288 -3.79 15.39 7.18
CA LEU A 288 -4.02 14.23 8.04
C LEU A 288 -5.37 14.35 8.75
N PRO A 289 -6.05 13.21 8.99
CA PRO A 289 -7.34 13.22 9.68
C PRO A 289 -7.15 13.54 11.16
N ARG A 290 -8.16 14.18 11.74
CA ARG A 290 -8.27 14.43 13.19
C ARG A 290 -9.15 13.34 13.81
N GLN A 291 -9.01 13.12 15.12
CA GLN A 291 -9.80 12.11 15.83
C GLN A 291 -11.32 12.31 15.67
N ALA A 292 -11.79 13.55 15.56
CA ALA A 292 -13.20 13.86 15.33
C ALA A 292 -13.71 13.53 13.92
N GLU A 293 -12.82 13.21 12.99
CA GLU A 293 -13.16 12.90 11.58
C GLU A 293 -13.23 11.39 11.30
N VAL A 294 -12.94 10.55 12.31
CA VAL A 294 -12.91 9.10 12.17
C VAL A 294 -13.92 8.41 13.07
N GLY A 295 -14.31 7.18 12.71
CA GLY A 295 -15.19 6.34 13.53
C GLY A 295 -14.47 5.61 14.66
N PRO A 296 -15.22 4.90 15.53
CA PRO A 296 -14.68 4.23 16.72
C PRO A 296 -13.72 3.08 16.40
N PHE A 297 -13.76 2.56 15.19
CA PHE A 297 -12.88 1.47 14.73
C PHE A 297 -11.52 1.96 14.22
N VAL A 298 -11.33 3.27 14.06
CA VAL A 298 -10.12 3.84 13.46
C VAL A 298 -9.21 4.43 14.54
N THR A 299 -7.99 3.90 14.60
CA THR A 299 -6.90 4.43 15.42
C THR A 299 -5.97 5.26 14.54
N LEU A 300 -5.71 6.51 14.95
CA LEU A 300 -4.76 7.39 14.29
C LEU A 300 -3.40 7.32 14.98
N TRP A 301 -2.35 7.01 14.22
CA TRP A 301 -0.99 7.12 14.70
C TRP A 301 -0.20 8.09 13.80
N GLN A 302 0.12 9.27 14.33
CA GLN A 302 0.71 10.36 13.58
C GLN A 302 2.04 10.82 14.23
N PRO A 303 3.10 9.99 14.18
CA PRO A 303 4.40 10.37 14.78
C PRO A 303 5.00 11.57 14.06
N HIS A 304 5.85 12.32 14.77
CA HIS A 304 6.51 13.51 14.21
C HIS A 304 7.50 13.18 13.09
N HIS A 305 8.06 11.97 13.11
CA HIS A 305 9.10 11.51 12.20
C HIS A 305 8.71 10.17 11.58
N GLY A 306 9.32 9.84 10.45
CA GLY A 306 9.08 8.58 9.73
C GLY A 306 9.29 8.71 8.22
N GLY A 307 9.15 9.92 7.68
CA GLY A 307 9.13 10.14 6.24
C GLY A 307 7.99 9.38 5.55
N HIS A 308 8.13 9.15 4.25
CA HIS A 308 7.20 8.33 3.50
C HIS A 308 7.67 6.87 3.52
N VAL A 309 6.98 6.03 4.31
CA VAL A 309 7.27 4.57 4.43
C VAL A 309 8.69 4.24 4.93
N GLY A 310 9.45 5.21 5.43
CA GLY A 310 10.84 4.99 5.84
C GLY A 310 10.94 4.39 7.24
N PHE A 311 10.46 5.11 8.22
CA PHE A 311 10.50 4.72 9.63
C PHE A 311 11.84 4.06 10.03
N PRO A 312 12.99 4.67 9.69
CA PRO A 312 14.29 4.08 9.93
C PRO A 312 14.62 4.00 11.42
N ALA A 313 15.29 2.94 11.82
CA ALA A 313 15.71 2.73 13.19
C ALA A 313 17.15 2.17 13.26
N GLY A 314 17.76 2.23 14.45
CA GLY A 314 19.06 1.62 14.73
C GLY A 314 20.28 2.43 14.27
N PRO A 315 21.49 1.90 14.49
CA PRO A 315 22.73 2.52 14.07
C PRO A 315 22.87 2.51 12.54
N TRP A 316 23.75 3.34 12.03
CA TRP A 316 24.05 3.43 10.60
C TRP A 316 24.36 2.02 9.97
N PRO A 317 23.86 1.69 8.77
CA PRO A 317 23.00 2.45 7.87
C PRO A 317 21.51 2.41 8.22
N GLY A 318 21.11 1.89 9.37
CA GLY A 318 19.74 1.74 9.83
C GLY A 318 19.06 0.50 9.28
N HIS A 319 17.83 0.29 9.76
CA HIS A 319 16.93 -0.75 9.27
C HIS A 319 15.48 -0.27 9.29
N VAL A 320 14.62 -0.95 8.50
CA VAL A 320 13.18 -0.67 8.43
C VAL A 320 12.32 -1.73 9.13
N MET A 321 12.93 -2.65 9.88
CA MET A 321 12.22 -3.75 10.57
C MET A 321 11.37 -3.27 11.75
N THR A 322 11.60 -2.06 12.27
CA THR A 322 10.76 -1.46 13.31
C THR A 322 9.35 -1.17 12.82
N LEU A 323 9.17 -0.85 11.55
CA LEU A 323 7.85 -0.57 10.97
C LEU A 323 6.92 -1.79 11.07
N PRO A 324 7.25 -2.98 10.54
CA PRO A 324 6.41 -4.17 10.76
C PRO A 324 6.26 -4.54 12.24
N GLU A 325 7.28 -4.40 13.08
CA GLU A 325 7.16 -4.66 14.52
C GLU A 325 6.06 -3.82 15.17
N GLN A 326 6.02 -2.54 14.91
CA GLN A 326 5.04 -1.63 15.49
C GLN A 326 3.64 -1.86 14.91
N VAL A 327 3.52 -1.99 13.59
CA VAL A 327 2.24 -2.20 12.91
C VAL A 327 1.61 -3.53 13.31
N MET A 328 2.39 -4.59 13.28
CA MET A 328 1.90 -5.91 13.64
C MET A 328 1.72 -6.09 15.14
N GLY A 329 2.49 -5.36 15.97
CA GLY A 329 2.24 -5.26 17.41
C GLY A 329 0.84 -4.69 17.72
N TRP A 330 0.32 -3.82 16.86
CA TRP A 330 -1.05 -3.32 16.94
C TRP A 330 -2.07 -4.29 16.32
N LEU A 331 -1.76 -4.93 15.18
CA LEU A 331 -2.70 -5.83 14.47
C LEU A 331 -2.83 -7.21 15.11
N ALA A 332 -1.75 -7.80 15.63
CA ALA A 332 -1.73 -9.17 16.12
C ALA A 332 -2.74 -9.45 17.26
N PRO A 333 -3.02 -8.54 18.21
CA PRO A 333 -4.05 -8.75 19.23
C PRO A 333 -5.47 -8.97 18.64
N HIS A 334 -5.75 -8.42 17.46
CA HIS A 334 -7.07 -8.58 16.81
C HIS A 334 -7.24 -9.95 16.13
N VAL A 335 -6.16 -10.70 15.93
CA VAL A 335 -6.18 -12.03 15.28
C VAL A 335 -6.89 -13.07 16.13
N GLY A 336 -6.71 -13.03 17.46
CA GLY A 336 -7.35 -13.94 18.42
C GLY A 336 -8.73 -13.46 18.91
N ALA A 337 -9.19 -12.27 18.54
CA ALA A 337 -10.49 -11.77 18.96
C ALA A 337 -11.62 -12.45 18.13
N PRO A 338 -12.77 -12.85 18.76
CA PRO A 338 -13.93 -13.23 18.00
C PRO A 338 -14.39 -12.08 17.09
N ALA A 339 -15.06 -12.40 15.98
CA ALA A 339 -15.69 -11.37 15.17
C ALA A 339 -16.64 -10.57 16.06
N ALA A 340 -16.62 -9.24 15.97
CA ALA A 340 -17.62 -8.42 16.65
C ALA A 340 -18.98 -8.75 16.04
N ASP A 341 -19.93 -9.14 16.90
CA ASP A 341 -21.32 -9.41 16.57
C ASP A 341 -22.04 -8.12 16.12
#